data_3e2ebf0099eebce6b5f6fbe8ee8f7691
#
_entry.id   3e2ebf0099eebce6b5f6fbe8ee8f7691
#
_cell.length_a   1.000
_cell.length_b   1.000
_cell.length_c   1.000
_cell.angle_alpha   90.00
_cell.angle_beta   90.00
_cell.angle_gamma   90.00
#
_symmetry.space_group_name_H-M   'P 1'
#
loop_
_entity.id
_entity.type
_entity.pdbx_description
1 polymer ?
#
loop_
_entity_poly.entity_id
_entity_poly.type
_entity_poly.pdbx_seq_one_letter_code
_entity_poly.pdbx_strand_id
1 'polypeptide(L)'
;MTPLGAVLRGVVAGLAGVVAMDAVLYARYRRGGGAHGPIRWDFGGPNRWDDISAPGTLGKHLYEGFTQRPLAAKRARLTNNLMHWGYGAAWGGIYGLVIGSMGRRRLSGSTLTGPLFGVAVWGASYVILPAAGLYKPIWKYDSETLLKDLRPHLAFGTAVDLVFRVFA
;
A
#
# COMPACT_ATOMS: atom_id res chain seq x y z
N MET A 1 -19.26 -13.01 11.74
CA MET A 1 -19.00 -11.61 11.31
C MET A 1 -19.75 -11.37 10.01
N THR A 2 -20.43 -10.21 9.83
CA THR A 2 -21.05 -9.87 8.55
C THR A 2 -19.99 -9.51 7.51
N PRO A 3 -20.21 -9.72 6.20
CA PRO A 3 -19.24 -9.33 5.17
C PRO A 3 -18.87 -7.84 5.24
N LEU A 4 -19.84 -6.96 5.44
CA LEU A 4 -19.60 -5.53 5.60
C LEU A 4 -18.73 -5.23 6.83
N GLY A 5 -19.03 -5.87 7.97
CA GLY A 5 -18.24 -5.72 9.19
C GLY A 5 -16.80 -6.22 9.02
N ALA A 6 -16.60 -7.28 8.24
CA ALA A 6 -15.28 -7.79 7.88
C ALA A 6 -14.50 -6.79 7.00
N VAL A 7 -15.14 -6.22 5.99
CA VAL A 7 -14.53 -5.20 5.11
C VAL A 7 -14.15 -3.96 5.91
N LEU A 8 -15.04 -3.41 6.75
CA LEU A 8 -14.74 -2.20 7.52
C LEU A 8 -13.58 -2.39 8.49
N ARG A 9 -13.52 -3.53 9.19
CA ARG A 9 -12.37 -3.86 10.05
C ARG A 9 -11.09 -4.06 9.23
N GLY A 10 -11.21 -4.68 8.06
CA GLY A 10 -10.12 -4.82 7.12
C GLY A 10 -9.59 -3.47 6.64
N VAL A 11 -10.46 -2.51 6.32
CA VAL A 11 -10.06 -1.14 5.96
C VAL A 11 -9.25 -0.48 7.08
N VAL A 12 -9.72 -0.55 8.34
CA VAL A 12 -8.96 -0.03 9.49
C VAL A 12 -7.61 -0.72 9.63
N ALA A 13 -7.58 -2.05 9.49
CA ALA A 13 -6.35 -2.81 9.51
C ALA A 13 -5.41 -2.42 8.36
N GLY A 14 -5.95 -2.16 7.16
CA GLY A 14 -5.20 -1.68 6.00
C GLY A 14 -4.53 -0.33 6.24
N LEU A 15 -5.25 0.61 6.86
CA LEU A 15 -4.67 1.91 7.26
C LEU A 15 -3.53 1.74 8.27
N ALA A 16 -3.69 0.85 9.26
CA ALA A 16 -2.59 0.51 10.18
C ALA A 16 -1.41 -0.17 9.45
N GLY A 17 -1.69 -0.98 8.44
CA GLY A 17 -0.69 -1.56 7.54
C GLY A 17 0.12 -0.49 6.81
N VAL A 18 -0.54 0.57 6.28
CA VAL A 18 0.14 1.71 5.65
C VAL A 18 1.08 2.38 6.64
N VAL A 19 0.64 2.65 7.87
CA VAL A 19 1.53 3.22 8.93
C VAL A 19 2.76 2.35 9.16
N ALA A 20 2.60 1.01 9.21
CA ALA A 20 3.73 0.09 9.41
C ALA A 20 4.69 0.08 8.19
N MET A 21 4.14 0.12 6.98
CA MET A 21 4.91 0.26 5.74
C MET A 21 5.71 1.56 5.76
N ASP A 22 5.06 2.68 6.07
CA ASP A 22 5.65 4.01 6.08
C ASP A 22 6.71 4.14 7.18
N ALA A 23 6.56 3.46 8.31
CA ALA A 23 7.61 3.39 9.33
C ALA A 23 8.90 2.76 8.79
N VAL A 24 8.81 1.68 7.99
CA VAL A 24 9.97 1.05 7.34
C VAL A 24 10.59 1.98 6.28
N LEU A 25 9.74 2.61 5.45
CA LEU A 25 10.18 3.55 4.42
C LEU A 25 10.80 4.80 5.03
N TYR A 26 10.21 5.35 6.08
CA TYR A 26 10.74 6.50 6.80
C TYR A 26 12.07 6.19 7.49
N ALA A 27 12.21 5.01 8.13
CA ALA A 27 13.48 4.59 8.69
C ALA A 27 14.60 4.51 7.64
N ARG A 28 14.25 4.03 6.43
CA ARG A 28 15.18 4.04 5.28
C ARG A 28 15.53 5.45 4.84
N TYR A 29 14.54 6.34 4.71
CA TYR A 29 14.73 7.75 4.39
C TYR A 29 15.69 8.44 5.38
N ARG A 30 15.49 8.22 6.69
CA ARG A 30 16.34 8.78 7.74
C ARG A 30 17.78 8.26 7.69
N ARG A 31 17.98 6.97 7.43
CA ARG A 31 19.31 6.35 7.24
C ARG A 31 20.03 6.89 6.00
N GLY A 32 19.29 7.32 4.99
CA GLY A 32 19.83 7.98 3.79
C GLY A 32 20.10 9.48 3.95
N GLY A 33 20.04 10.03 5.17
CA GLY A 33 20.31 11.46 5.44
C GLY A 33 19.07 12.37 5.33
N GLY A 34 17.88 11.81 5.20
CA GLY A 34 16.66 12.59 5.14
C GLY A 34 16.41 13.43 6.39
N ALA A 35 16.08 14.73 6.23
CA ALA A 35 15.99 15.70 7.32
C ALA A 35 14.56 15.97 7.82
N HIS A 36 13.53 15.61 7.03
CA HIS A 36 12.14 15.92 7.38
C HIS A 36 11.61 15.00 8.49
N GLY A 37 10.72 15.53 9.36
CA GLY A 37 9.95 14.73 10.29
C GLY A 37 8.91 13.86 9.57
N PRO A 38 8.30 12.84 10.24
CA PRO A 38 7.48 11.82 9.60
C PRO A 38 6.27 12.43 8.87
N ILE A 39 5.55 13.34 9.47
CA ILE A 39 4.36 13.97 8.86
C ILE A 39 4.74 14.76 7.60
N ARG A 40 5.84 15.53 7.64
CA ARG A 40 6.28 16.30 6.48
C ARG A 40 6.84 15.39 5.38
N TRP A 41 7.45 14.28 5.76
CA TRP A 41 7.95 13.28 4.82
C TRP A 41 6.79 12.59 4.08
N ASP A 42 5.76 12.14 4.79
CA ASP A 42 4.63 11.41 4.23
C ASP A 42 3.68 12.34 3.44
N PHE A 43 3.22 13.43 4.09
CA PHE A 43 2.22 14.31 3.51
C PHE A 43 2.78 15.55 2.79
N GLY A 44 4.06 15.83 2.90
CA GLY A 44 4.72 17.03 2.39
C GLY A 44 5.37 16.88 1.01
N GLY A 45 5.08 15.82 0.27
CA GLY A 45 5.68 15.51 -1.02
C GLY A 45 5.54 16.60 -2.08
N PRO A 46 6.22 16.47 -3.23
CA PRO A 46 6.22 17.46 -4.30
C PRO A 46 4.82 17.67 -4.90
N ASN A 47 4.58 18.87 -5.42
CA ASN A 47 3.34 19.22 -6.13
C ASN A 47 3.56 19.26 -7.65
N ARG A 48 4.39 18.34 -8.16
CA ARG A 48 4.75 18.20 -9.57
C ARG A 48 4.66 16.74 -9.97
N TRP A 49 4.16 16.48 -11.17
CA TRP A 49 3.99 15.14 -11.68
C TRP A 49 5.31 14.41 -11.93
N ASP A 50 6.37 15.14 -12.32
CA ASP A 50 7.69 14.56 -12.60
C ASP A 50 8.39 13.99 -11.35
N ASP A 51 7.99 14.45 -10.16
CA ASP A 51 8.60 14.09 -8.88
C ASP A 51 7.71 13.17 -8.03
N ILE A 52 6.56 12.73 -8.58
CA ILE A 52 5.58 11.96 -7.83
C ILE A 52 5.86 10.45 -7.95
N SER A 53 5.54 9.69 -6.90
CA SER A 53 5.70 8.24 -6.90
C SER A 53 4.65 7.52 -7.76
N ALA A 54 4.87 6.23 -8.04
CA ALA A 54 4.00 5.41 -8.88
C ALA A 54 2.52 5.44 -8.47
N PRO A 55 2.12 5.38 -7.18
CA PRO A 55 0.73 5.54 -6.79
C PRO A 55 0.09 6.83 -7.29
N GLY A 56 0.78 7.96 -7.15
CA GLY A 56 0.27 9.25 -7.62
C GLY A 56 0.10 9.31 -9.13
N THR A 57 1.06 8.76 -9.87
CA THR A 57 0.98 8.70 -11.34
C THR A 57 -0.15 7.77 -11.79
N LEU A 58 -0.34 6.64 -11.13
CA LEU A 58 -1.48 5.76 -11.38
C LEU A 58 -2.81 6.50 -11.15
N GLY A 59 -2.93 7.24 -10.05
CA GLY A 59 -4.12 8.04 -9.74
C GLY A 59 -4.38 9.11 -10.81
N LYS A 60 -3.33 9.74 -11.34
CA LYS A 60 -3.43 10.67 -12.48
C LYS A 60 -3.99 9.96 -13.71
N HIS A 61 -3.41 8.81 -14.10
CA HIS A 61 -3.87 8.05 -15.27
C HIS A 61 -5.34 7.61 -15.13
N LEU A 62 -5.75 7.17 -13.94
CA LEU A 62 -7.14 6.81 -13.68
C LEU A 62 -8.06 8.03 -13.84
N TYR A 63 -7.74 9.15 -13.19
CA TYR A 63 -8.53 10.36 -13.29
C TYR A 63 -8.67 10.85 -14.75
N GLU A 64 -7.55 10.96 -15.45
CA GLU A 64 -7.52 11.44 -16.84
C GLU A 64 -8.23 10.46 -17.80
N GLY A 65 -8.09 9.15 -17.56
CA GLY A 65 -8.78 8.12 -18.35
C GLY A 65 -10.30 8.19 -18.21
N PHE A 66 -10.80 8.37 -16.98
CA PHE A 66 -12.24 8.46 -16.73
C PHE A 66 -12.85 9.80 -17.11
N THR A 67 -12.15 10.90 -16.83
CA THR A 67 -12.73 12.25 -17.02
C THR A 67 -12.40 12.86 -18.36
N GLN A 68 -11.40 12.31 -19.08
CA GLN A 68 -10.84 12.87 -20.32
C GLN A 68 -10.37 14.32 -20.14
N ARG A 69 -9.94 14.68 -18.93
CA ARG A 69 -9.47 16.01 -18.56
C ARG A 69 -8.12 15.92 -17.85
N PRO A 70 -7.15 16.81 -18.18
CA PRO A 70 -5.85 16.81 -17.54
C PRO A 70 -5.98 17.16 -16.05
N LEU A 71 -5.29 16.41 -15.20
CA LEU A 71 -5.23 16.68 -13.76
C LEU A 71 -4.15 17.71 -13.46
N ALA A 72 -4.54 18.85 -12.89
CA ALA A 72 -3.64 19.96 -12.61
C ALA A 72 -2.47 19.55 -11.68
N ALA A 73 -1.26 20.07 -11.94
CA ALA A 73 -0.04 19.73 -11.20
C ALA A 73 -0.18 19.96 -9.68
N LYS A 74 -0.88 21.01 -9.26
CA LYS A 74 -1.15 21.28 -7.83
C LYS A 74 -1.91 20.17 -7.09
N ARG A 75 -2.47 19.20 -7.80
CA ARG A 75 -3.16 18.03 -7.23
C ARG A 75 -2.24 16.82 -7.05
N ALA A 76 -1.01 16.86 -7.56
CA ALA A 76 -0.11 15.72 -7.57
C ALA A 76 0.10 15.11 -6.17
N ARG A 77 0.42 15.94 -5.16
CA ARG A 77 0.58 15.51 -3.77
C ARG A 77 -0.70 14.86 -3.20
N LEU A 78 -1.83 15.54 -3.36
CA LEU A 78 -3.10 15.02 -2.87
C LEU A 78 -3.44 13.68 -3.52
N THR A 79 -3.27 13.58 -4.83
CA THR A 79 -3.51 12.33 -5.57
C THR A 79 -2.60 11.21 -5.09
N ASN A 80 -1.32 11.51 -4.87
CA ASN A 80 -0.38 10.52 -4.33
C ASN A 80 -0.83 9.98 -2.97
N ASN A 81 -1.16 10.87 -2.05
CA ASN A 81 -1.56 10.48 -0.70
C ASN A 81 -2.89 9.71 -0.70
N LEU A 82 -3.87 10.17 -1.49
CA LEU A 82 -5.14 9.46 -1.63
C LEU A 82 -4.95 8.05 -2.22
N MET A 83 -4.08 7.91 -3.22
CA MET A 83 -3.78 6.61 -3.82
C MET A 83 -3.02 5.71 -2.86
N HIS A 84 -1.99 6.21 -2.18
CA HIS A 84 -1.19 5.43 -1.24
C HIS A 84 -2.05 4.89 -0.09
N TRP A 85 -2.73 5.77 0.63
CA TRP A 85 -3.59 5.41 1.75
C TRP A 85 -4.86 4.65 1.32
N GLY A 86 -5.48 5.07 0.21
CA GLY A 86 -6.67 4.42 -0.34
C GLY A 86 -6.38 3.00 -0.85
N TYR A 87 -5.23 2.80 -1.47
CA TYR A 87 -4.80 1.47 -1.93
C TYR A 87 -4.57 0.52 -0.76
N GLY A 88 -3.89 0.99 0.30
CA GLY A 88 -3.70 0.19 1.51
C GLY A 88 -5.02 -0.14 2.21
N ALA A 89 -5.94 0.83 2.30
CA ALA A 89 -7.28 0.62 2.84
C ALA A 89 -8.08 -0.40 2.02
N ALA A 90 -8.03 -0.32 0.68
CA ALA A 90 -8.70 -1.26 -0.22
C ALA A 90 -8.16 -2.69 -0.06
N TRP A 91 -6.84 -2.87 -0.06
CA TRP A 91 -6.22 -4.18 0.21
C TRP A 91 -6.57 -4.73 1.58
N GLY A 92 -6.60 -3.88 2.60
CA GLY A 92 -7.07 -4.26 3.94
C GLY A 92 -8.53 -4.71 3.92
N GLY A 93 -9.41 -4.02 3.19
CA GLY A 93 -10.81 -4.41 2.99
C GLY A 93 -10.95 -5.78 2.32
N ILE A 94 -10.14 -6.05 1.28
CA ILE A 94 -10.05 -7.36 0.60
C ILE A 94 -9.58 -8.43 1.60
N TYR A 95 -8.53 -8.14 2.36
CA TYR A 95 -8.06 -9.03 3.43
C TYR A 95 -9.18 -9.37 4.40
N GLY A 96 -9.87 -8.36 4.91
CA GLY A 96 -10.99 -8.53 5.84
C GLY A 96 -12.10 -9.40 5.27
N LEU A 97 -12.48 -9.19 4.01
CA LEU A 97 -13.50 -9.99 3.34
C LEU A 97 -13.07 -11.45 3.20
N VAL A 98 -11.85 -11.70 2.70
CA VAL A 98 -11.34 -13.06 2.47
C VAL A 98 -11.16 -13.80 3.79
N ILE A 99 -10.41 -13.22 4.72
CA ILE A 99 -10.08 -13.85 5.99
C ILE A 99 -11.30 -13.93 6.92
N GLY A 100 -12.13 -12.90 6.94
CA GLY A 100 -13.37 -12.87 7.74
C GLY A 100 -14.39 -13.93 7.30
N SER A 101 -14.38 -14.34 6.02
CA SER A 101 -15.24 -15.43 5.51
C SER A 101 -14.71 -16.83 5.80
N MET A 102 -13.41 -16.99 6.08
CA MET A 102 -12.80 -18.31 6.36
C MET A 102 -13.09 -18.87 7.77
N GLY A 103 -13.71 -18.07 8.65
CA GLY A 103 -14.08 -18.45 10.02
C GLY A 103 -12.90 -18.44 11.02
N ARG A 104 -13.24 -18.21 12.29
CA ARG A 104 -12.27 -18.02 13.41
C ARG A 104 -11.23 -19.13 13.57
N ARG A 105 -11.57 -20.38 13.26
CA ARG A 105 -10.65 -21.52 13.45
C ARG A 105 -9.40 -21.48 12.59
N ARG A 106 -9.46 -20.86 11.39
CA ARG A 106 -8.28 -20.72 10.51
C ARG A 106 -7.41 -19.51 10.86
N LEU A 107 -7.98 -18.52 11.55
CA LEU A 107 -7.25 -17.31 11.95
C LEU A 107 -6.30 -17.54 13.14
N SER A 108 -6.58 -18.51 13.99
CA SER A 108 -5.89 -18.65 15.29
C SER A 108 -4.53 -19.35 15.24
N GLY A 109 -4.06 -19.82 14.08
CA GLY A 109 -2.91 -20.74 14.06
C GLY A 109 -1.68 -20.31 13.25
N SER A 110 -1.78 -19.36 12.32
CA SER A 110 -0.63 -19.07 11.44
C SER A 110 -0.11 -17.65 11.60
N THR A 111 1.14 -17.54 12.03
CA THR A 111 1.90 -16.27 12.03
C THR A 111 2.33 -15.83 10.63
N LEU A 112 2.17 -16.68 9.61
CA LEU A 112 2.59 -16.44 8.24
C LEU A 112 1.53 -15.74 7.38
N THR A 113 0.25 -15.69 7.82
CA THR A 113 -0.85 -15.12 7.03
C THR A 113 -0.58 -13.66 6.65
N GLY A 114 -0.13 -12.86 7.61
CA GLY A 114 0.21 -11.45 7.37
C GLY A 114 1.37 -11.27 6.39
N PRO A 115 2.55 -11.86 6.62
CA PRO A 115 3.65 -11.80 5.67
C PRO A 115 3.29 -12.30 4.26
N LEU A 116 2.57 -13.41 4.14
CA LEU A 116 2.10 -13.93 2.84
C LEU A 116 1.14 -12.96 2.13
N PHE A 117 0.27 -12.31 2.89
CA PHE A 117 -0.57 -11.24 2.35
C PHE A 117 0.29 -10.06 1.85
N GLY A 118 1.31 -9.65 2.60
CA GLY A 118 2.27 -8.63 2.17
C GLY A 118 2.97 -9.00 0.86
N VAL A 119 3.40 -10.26 0.72
CA VAL A 119 3.96 -10.80 -0.55
C VAL A 119 2.94 -10.71 -1.69
N ALA A 120 1.68 -11.06 -1.43
CA ALA A 120 0.62 -11.00 -2.45
C ALA A 120 0.37 -9.56 -2.92
N VAL A 121 0.31 -8.58 -2.01
CA VAL A 121 0.17 -7.16 -2.34
C VAL A 121 1.37 -6.64 -3.13
N TRP A 122 2.58 -7.00 -2.71
CA TRP A 122 3.82 -6.69 -3.42
C TRP A 122 3.82 -7.27 -4.83
N GLY A 123 3.51 -8.57 -4.97
CA GLY A 123 3.43 -9.23 -6.28
C GLY A 123 2.38 -8.61 -7.19
N ALA A 124 1.21 -8.24 -6.66
CA ALA A 124 0.16 -7.55 -7.43
C ALA A 124 0.64 -6.21 -8.00
N SER A 125 1.54 -5.48 -7.30
CA SER A 125 2.13 -4.24 -7.82
C SER A 125 2.95 -4.49 -9.08
N TYR A 126 3.67 -5.63 -9.17
CA TYR A 126 4.44 -6.02 -10.35
C TYR A 126 3.60 -6.61 -11.50
N VAL A 127 2.30 -6.72 -11.32
CA VAL A 127 1.33 -7.01 -12.39
C VAL A 127 0.61 -5.73 -12.82
N ILE A 128 0.10 -4.97 -11.87
CA ILE A 128 -0.74 -3.79 -12.10
C ILE A 128 0.10 -2.63 -12.66
N LEU A 129 1.24 -2.31 -12.07
CA LEU A 129 2.03 -1.14 -12.45
C LEU A 129 2.73 -1.29 -13.80
N PRO A 130 3.25 -2.46 -14.21
CA PRO A 130 3.70 -2.67 -15.59
C PRO A 130 2.58 -2.54 -16.61
N ALA A 131 1.38 -3.03 -16.31
CA ALA A 131 0.21 -2.88 -17.19
C ALA A 131 -0.20 -1.40 -17.37
N ALA A 132 0.06 -0.57 -16.35
CA ALA A 132 -0.13 0.89 -16.41
C ALA A 132 1.07 1.66 -17.01
N GLY A 133 2.13 0.96 -17.46
CA GLY A 133 3.36 1.58 -18.01
C GLY A 133 4.25 2.25 -16.96
N LEU A 134 4.04 2.00 -15.66
CA LEU A 134 4.74 2.68 -14.57
C LEU A 134 5.95 1.90 -14.04
N TYR A 135 5.94 0.58 -14.20
CA TYR A 135 7.03 -0.30 -13.79
C TYR A 135 7.56 -1.11 -14.98
N LYS A 136 8.81 -1.54 -14.86
CA LYS A 136 9.35 -2.58 -15.73
C LYS A 136 8.79 -3.95 -15.29
N PRO A 137 8.77 -4.97 -16.17
CA PRO A 137 8.51 -6.34 -15.75
C PRO A 137 9.46 -6.78 -14.63
N ILE A 138 8.98 -7.58 -13.68
CA ILE A 138 9.69 -7.95 -12.46
C ILE A 138 11.09 -8.57 -12.73
N TRP A 139 11.24 -9.31 -13.81
CA TRP A 139 12.51 -9.94 -14.21
C TRP A 139 13.58 -8.96 -14.72
N LYS A 140 13.25 -7.67 -14.82
CA LYS A 140 14.20 -6.59 -15.19
C LYS A 140 14.75 -5.83 -13.98
N TYR A 141 14.39 -6.25 -12.77
CA TYR A 141 14.93 -5.69 -11.55
C TYR A 141 15.96 -6.64 -10.93
N ASP A 142 16.99 -6.07 -10.30
CA ASP A 142 17.92 -6.82 -9.48
C ASP A 142 17.29 -7.26 -8.15
N SER A 143 17.85 -8.29 -7.55
CA SER A 143 17.35 -8.88 -6.31
C SER A 143 17.40 -7.89 -5.13
N GLU A 144 18.36 -6.98 -5.11
CA GLU A 144 18.49 -5.98 -4.03
C GLU A 144 17.32 -4.99 -4.08
N THR A 145 16.97 -4.51 -5.28
CA THR A 145 15.80 -3.64 -5.51
C THR A 145 14.52 -4.36 -5.10
N LEU A 146 14.33 -5.60 -5.53
CA LEU A 146 13.14 -6.39 -5.18
C LEU A 146 13.03 -6.61 -3.67
N LEU A 147 14.13 -6.91 -2.97
CA LEU A 147 14.13 -7.08 -1.52
C LEU A 147 13.88 -5.77 -0.77
N LYS A 148 14.42 -4.66 -1.27
CA LYS A 148 14.16 -3.32 -0.71
C LYS A 148 12.70 -2.94 -0.80
N ASP A 149 12.02 -3.36 -1.86
CA ASP A 149 10.61 -3.09 -2.09
C ASP A 149 9.70 -4.08 -1.36
N LEU A 150 10.11 -5.34 -1.22
CA LEU A 150 9.35 -6.36 -0.48
C LEU A 150 9.25 -6.06 1.03
N ARG A 151 10.32 -5.58 1.66
CA ARG A 151 10.36 -5.37 3.12
C ARG A 151 9.22 -4.50 3.67
N PRO A 152 8.92 -3.31 3.12
CA PRO A 152 7.77 -2.52 3.58
C PRO A 152 6.43 -3.23 3.37
N HIS A 153 6.28 -4.04 2.31
CA HIS A 153 5.07 -4.82 2.07
C HIS A 153 4.89 -5.96 3.10
N LEU A 154 5.98 -6.59 3.54
CA LEU A 154 5.92 -7.56 4.65
C LEU A 154 5.46 -6.89 5.95
N ALA A 155 5.94 -5.68 6.25
CA ALA A 155 5.49 -4.92 7.41
C ALA A 155 4.00 -4.55 7.28
N PHE A 156 3.57 -4.10 6.09
CA PHE A 156 2.17 -3.84 5.78
C PHE A 156 1.29 -5.07 6.08
N GLY A 157 1.56 -6.19 5.44
CA GLY A 157 0.74 -7.39 5.57
C GLY A 157 0.72 -7.93 7.00
N THR A 158 1.86 -7.91 7.69
CA THR A 158 1.94 -8.32 9.10
C THR A 158 1.07 -7.44 9.98
N ALA A 159 1.13 -6.12 9.83
CA ALA A 159 0.31 -5.19 10.61
C ALA A 159 -1.18 -5.33 10.30
N VAL A 160 -1.55 -5.52 9.02
CA VAL A 160 -2.94 -5.80 8.62
C VAL A 160 -3.48 -7.02 9.35
N ASP A 161 -2.74 -8.13 9.34
CA ASP A 161 -3.17 -9.38 9.99
C ASP A 161 -3.30 -9.20 11.52
N LEU A 162 -2.31 -8.60 12.16
CA LEU A 162 -2.32 -8.37 13.62
C LEU A 162 -3.50 -7.49 14.04
N VAL A 163 -3.69 -6.34 13.38
CA VAL A 163 -4.77 -5.41 13.71
C VAL A 163 -6.14 -6.02 13.42
N PHE A 164 -6.29 -6.72 12.28
CA PHE A 164 -7.55 -7.39 11.95
C PHE A 164 -7.94 -8.43 13.00
N ARG A 165 -6.98 -9.22 13.51
CA ARG A 165 -7.21 -10.21 14.57
C ARG A 165 -7.67 -9.59 15.89
N VAL A 166 -7.16 -8.39 16.23
CA VAL A 166 -7.61 -7.64 17.44
C VAL A 166 -9.09 -7.29 17.34
N PHE A 167 -9.59 -6.98 16.15
CA PHE A 167 -11.00 -6.63 15.92
C PHE A 167 -11.91 -7.84 15.56
N ALA A 168 -11.37 -9.02 15.30
CA ALA A 168 -12.12 -10.20 14.88
C ALA A 168 -12.58 -11.04 16.08
#